data_8b02d308dd4835fa16a8429eea98e0e3
#
_entry.id   8b02d308dd4835fa16a8429eea98e0e3
#
_cell.length_a   1.000
_cell.length_b   1.000
_cell.length_c   1.000
_cell.angle_alpha   90.00
_cell.angle_beta   90.00
_cell.angle_gamma   90.00
#
_symmetry.space_group_name_H-M   'P 1'
#
loop_
_entity.id
_entity.type
_entity.pdbx_description
1 polymer ?
#
loop_
_entity_poly.entity_id
_entity_poly.type
_entity_poly.pdbx_seq_one_letter_code
_entity_poly.pdbx_strand_id
1 'polypeptide(L)'
;MSGSMCAETVRIDGHDGDEVEAYLARPAGDDSRGGVVVIHHMPGYDRATKEITRRFAELGYDAICPNLYWRDAPGAAPDDAAATARANGGVPDERLIGDVAGAAAHLRGLAGSNGKVGVIGYCSGGRQSVLAACNIDLDAAVDCYGAFVVGTPPDGFPLQVKNLVDQLPRLGAPLLGLFGNEDSYPSPEQVTELDEILAAHDKPHEFHRYDDAGHAFFAVDRPSYRVAAANDGWERITAFYATELGG
;
A
#
# COMPACT_ATOMS: atom_id res chain seq x y z
N MET A 1 24.04 14.95 -13.15
CA MET A 1 23.14 14.18 -14.04
C MET A 1 22.30 13.35 -13.11
N SER A 2 20.97 13.53 -13.11
CA SER A 2 20.09 12.66 -12.34
C SER A 2 20.30 11.24 -12.83
N GLY A 3 20.59 10.31 -11.92
CA GLY A 3 20.70 8.91 -12.25
C GLY A 3 19.43 8.45 -12.95
N SER A 4 19.55 7.70 -14.04
CA SER A 4 18.43 7.02 -14.65
C SER A 4 17.95 5.93 -13.67
N MET A 5 16.64 5.85 -13.42
CA MET A 5 16.09 4.68 -12.73
C MET A 5 15.99 3.52 -13.72
N CYS A 6 15.94 2.29 -13.20
CA CYS A 6 15.57 1.09 -13.94
C CYS A 6 14.18 0.64 -13.52
N ALA A 7 13.37 0.18 -14.47
CA ALA A 7 12.08 -0.42 -14.16
C ALA A 7 11.80 -1.60 -15.08
N GLU A 8 11.31 -2.69 -14.51
CA GLU A 8 11.07 -3.94 -15.23
C GLU A 8 9.92 -4.73 -14.60
N THR A 9 9.39 -5.68 -15.36
CA THR A 9 8.47 -6.69 -14.83
C THR A 9 9.27 -7.91 -14.41
N VAL A 10 9.08 -8.32 -13.17
CA VAL A 10 9.76 -9.50 -12.57
C VAL A 10 8.74 -10.56 -12.14
N ARG A 11 9.23 -11.74 -11.80
CA ARG A 11 8.48 -12.79 -11.12
C ARG A 11 8.98 -12.93 -9.71
N ILE A 12 8.05 -13.06 -8.77
CA ILE A 12 8.33 -13.25 -7.35
C ILE A 12 7.58 -14.48 -6.83
N ASP A 13 8.09 -15.11 -5.80
CA ASP A 13 7.38 -16.12 -5.05
C ASP A 13 6.35 -15.44 -4.16
N GLY A 14 5.07 -15.71 -4.38
CA GLY A 14 3.95 -15.19 -3.59
C GLY A 14 3.41 -16.21 -2.60
N HIS A 15 2.11 -16.09 -2.30
CA HIS A 15 1.40 -16.99 -1.41
C HIS A 15 1.54 -18.46 -1.86
N ASP A 16 1.83 -19.35 -0.90
CA ASP A 16 2.04 -20.81 -1.11
C ASP A 16 3.13 -21.16 -2.14
N GLY A 17 4.04 -20.24 -2.43
CA GLY A 17 5.11 -20.42 -3.41
C GLY A 17 4.64 -20.26 -4.87
N ASP A 18 3.45 -19.73 -5.09
CA ASP A 18 2.97 -19.40 -6.44
C ASP A 18 3.80 -18.26 -7.04
N GLU A 19 4.13 -18.40 -8.33
CA GLU A 19 4.78 -17.32 -9.07
C GLU A 19 3.79 -16.17 -9.35
N VAL A 20 4.15 -14.94 -8.98
CA VAL A 20 3.35 -13.73 -9.17
C VAL A 20 4.14 -12.72 -9.99
N GLU A 21 3.49 -12.09 -10.97
CA GLU A 21 4.05 -10.95 -11.67
C GLU A 21 4.13 -9.73 -10.76
N ALA A 22 5.22 -8.99 -10.83
CA ALA A 22 5.40 -7.74 -10.10
C ALA A 22 6.13 -6.69 -10.96
N TYR A 23 5.82 -5.42 -10.74
CA TYR A 23 6.56 -4.30 -11.33
C TYR A 23 7.60 -3.80 -10.34
N LEU A 24 8.86 -3.91 -10.71
CA LEU A 24 10.01 -3.47 -9.94
C LEU A 24 10.56 -2.18 -10.54
N ALA A 25 10.81 -1.17 -9.72
CA ALA A 25 11.52 0.05 -10.08
C ALA A 25 12.64 0.31 -9.06
N ARG A 26 13.84 0.65 -9.55
CA ARG A 26 15.04 0.83 -8.74
C ARG A 26 15.75 2.13 -9.08
N PRO A 27 16.37 2.82 -8.12
CA PRO A 27 17.30 3.90 -8.43
C PRO A 27 18.48 3.38 -9.28
N ALA A 28 19.08 4.27 -10.06
CA ALA A 28 20.34 3.94 -10.73
C ALA A 28 21.48 3.93 -9.71
N GLY A 29 22.19 2.82 -9.60
CA GLY A 29 23.27 2.61 -8.63
C GLY A 29 22.98 1.46 -7.68
N ASP A 30 23.95 1.15 -6.83
CA ASP A 30 23.87 -0.01 -5.92
C ASP A 30 23.48 0.37 -4.49
N ASP A 31 23.32 1.66 -4.18
CA ASP A 31 22.94 2.15 -2.85
C ASP A 31 21.43 2.41 -2.81
N SER A 32 20.69 1.61 -2.04
CA SER A 32 19.26 1.77 -1.79
C SER A 32 18.99 2.30 -0.37
N ARG A 33 17.98 3.15 -0.24
CA ARG A 33 17.48 3.63 1.07
C ARG A 33 16.59 2.61 1.78
N GLY A 34 16.38 1.47 1.20
CA GLY A 34 15.46 0.44 1.66
C GLY A 34 14.45 0.10 0.59
N GLY A 35 13.56 -0.82 0.92
CA GLY A 35 12.53 -1.31 0.00
C GLY A 35 11.14 -0.74 0.30
N VAL A 36 10.31 -0.55 -0.74
CA VAL A 36 8.91 -0.16 -0.60
C VAL A 36 8.02 -1.09 -1.42
N VAL A 37 7.12 -1.82 -0.75
CA VAL A 37 6.07 -2.58 -1.42
C VAL A 37 4.86 -1.66 -1.61
N VAL A 38 4.48 -1.45 -2.87
CA VAL A 38 3.31 -0.64 -3.25
C VAL A 38 2.12 -1.57 -3.50
N ILE A 39 1.09 -1.48 -2.67
CA ILE A 39 -0.15 -2.23 -2.84
C ILE A 39 -1.11 -1.40 -3.70
N HIS A 40 -1.47 -1.96 -4.85
CA HIS A 40 -2.34 -1.25 -5.78
C HIS A 40 -3.79 -1.13 -5.29
N HIS A 41 -4.49 -0.12 -5.79
CA HIS A 41 -5.91 0.11 -5.52
C HIS A 41 -6.82 -0.85 -6.32
N MET A 42 -8.15 -0.73 -6.15
CA MET A 42 -9.11 -1.65 -6.79
C MET A 42 -9.05 -1.66 -8.33
N PRO A 43 -8.84 -0.55 -9.09
CA PRO A 43 -8.58 -0.67 -10.53
C PRO A 43 -7.33 -1.49 -10.85
N GLY A 44 -6.45 -1.66 -9.91
CA GLY A 44 -5.43 -2.71 -9.92
C GLY A 44 -4.05 -2.24 -10.33
N TYR A 45 -3.37 -3.15 -10.95
CA TYR A 45 -1.98 -3.10 -11.41
C TYR A 45 -1.89 -2.23 -12.68
N ASP A 46 -2.32 -0.99 -12.56
CA ASP A 46 -2.49 -0.03 -13.64
C ASP A 46 -1.27 0.89 -13.82
N ARG A 47 -1.38 1.79 -14.79
CA ARG A 47 -0.33 2.77 -15.08
C ARG A 47 -0.08 3.70 -13.89
N ALA A 48 -1.13 4.16 -13.22
CA ALA A 48 -1.00 5.10 -12.10
C ALA A 48 -0.22 4.47 -10.95
N THR A 49 -0.52 3.21 -10.60
CA THR A 49 0.21 2.48 -9.55
C THR A 49 1.67 2.22 -9.94
N LYS A 50 1.95 1.89 -11.20
CA LYS A 50 3.33 1.75 -11.70
C LYS A 50 4.10 3.07 -11.66
N GLU A 51 3.47 4.21 -11.93
CA GLU A 51 4.12 5.53 -11.79
C GLU A 51 4.38 5.87 -10.30
N ILE A 52 3.50 5.49 -9.38
CA ILE A 52 3.77 5.61 -7.94
C ILE A 52 4.99 4.77 -7.54
N THR A 53 5.09 3.53 -8.03
CA THR A 53 6.25 2.66 -7.80
C THR A 53 7.54 3.30 -8.32
N ARG A 54 7.52 3.90 -9.51
CA ARG A 54 8.66 4.63 -10.09
C ARG A 54 9.04 5.87 -9.26
N ARG A 55 8.05 6.57 -8.69
CA ARG A 55 8.30 7.73 -7.84
C ARG A 55 9.11 7.36 -6.60
N PHE A 56 8.88 6.19 -6.00
CA PHE A 56 9.73 5.71 -4.90
C PHE A 56 11.15 5.43 -5.36
N ALA A 57 11.35 4.90 -6.58
CA ALA A 57 12.68 4.73 -7.14
C ALA A 57 13.40 6.07 -7.38
N GLU A 58 12.68 7.11 -7.80
CA GLU A 58 13.22 8.48 -7.90
C GLU A 58 13.63 9.05 -6.55
N LEU A 59 12.94 8.66 -5.47
CA LEU A 59 13.25 9.01 -4.09
C LEU A 59 14.41 8.18 -3.50
N GLY A 60 14.94 7.19 -4.24
CA GLY A 60 16.08 6.38 -3.84
C GLY A 60 15.74 5.03 -3.21
N TYR A 61 14.49 4.58 -3.25
CA TYR A 61 14.05 3.29 -2.72
C TYR A 61 13.97 2.22 -3.81
N ASP A 62 14.29 0.97 -3.50
CA ASP A 62 13.88 -0.15 -4.34
C ASP A 62 12.37 -0.36 -4.14
N ALA A 63 11.56 -0.20 -5.17
CA ALA A 63 10.12 -0.25 -5.06
C ALA A 63 9.50 -1.35 -5.91
N ILE A 64 8.57 -2.10 -5.36
CA ILE A 64 7.89 -3.20 -6.04
C ILE A 64 6.37 -3.15 -5.86
N CYS A 65 5.64 -3.39 -6.94
CA CYS A 65 4.20 -3.54 -6.91
C CYS A 65 3.84 -4.96 -7.38
N PRO A 66 3.40 -5.86 -6.49
CA PRO A 66 2.90 -7.17 -6.91
C PRO A 66 1.55 -7.04 -7.61
N ASN A 67 1.34 -7.82 -8.67
CA ASN A 67 0.05 -7.93 -9.36
C ASN A 67 -0.87 -8.89 -8.58
N LEU A 68 -1.66 -8.36 -7.66
CA LEU A 68 -2.53 -9.14 -6.79
C LEU A 68 -3.65 -9.88 -7.57
N TYR A 69 -3.88 -9.51 -8.82
CA TYR A 69 -4.89 -10.14 -9.69
C TYR A 69 -4.30 -11.16 -10.66
N TRP A 70 -2.97 -11.40 -10.58
CA TRP A 70 -2.25 -12.28 -11.51
C TRP A 70 -2.88 -13.66 -11.65
N ARG A 71 -3.31 -14.27 -10.54
CA ARG A 71 -3.91 -15.62 -10.54
C ARG A 71 -5.32 -15.65 -11.12
N ASP A 72 -6.10 -14.58 -10.90
CA ASP A 72 -7.48 -14.50 -11.31
C ASP A 72 -7.63 -14.07 -12.78
N ALA A 73 -6.70 -13.24 -13.26
CA ALA A 73 -6.77 -12.64 -14.60
C ALA A 73 -5.37 -12.38 -15.19
N PRO A 74 -4.57 -13.43 -15.46
CA PRO A 74 -3.21 -13.30 -15.95
C PRO A 74 -3.17 -12.59 -17.31
N GLY A 75 -2.41 -11.51 -17.41
CA GLY A 75 -2.24 -10.74 -18.65
C GLY A 75 -3.46 -9.91 -19.09
N ALA A 76 -4.52 -9.85 -18.27
CA ALA A 76 -5.69 -9.03 -18.58
C ALA A 76 -5.38 -7.53 -18.44
N ALA A 77 -6.16 -6.69 -19.14
CA ALA A 77 -6.13 -5.26 -18.90
C ALA A 77 -6.53 -4.94 -17.45
N PRO A 78 -6.00 -3.87 -16.83
CA PRO A 78 -6.24 -3.58 -15.41
C PRO A 78 -7.71 -3.53 -15.00
N ASP A 79 -8.56 -2.91 -15.82
CA ASP A 79 -10.00 -2.81 -15.54
C ASP A 79 -10.72 -4.17 -15.61
N ASP A 80 -10.33 -5.04 -16.55
CA ASP A 80 -10.87 -6.39 -16.69
C ASP A 80 -10.41 -7.28 -15.53
N ALA A 81 -9.15 -7.18 -15.14
CA ALA A 81 -8.60 -7.87 -13.98
C ALA A 81 -9.30 -7.44 -12.68
N ALA A 82 -9.54 -6.14 -12.51
CA ALA A 82 -10.28 -5.61 -11.37
C ALA A 82 -11.74 -6.06 -11.35
N ALA A 83 -12.39 -6.14 -12.53
CA ALA A 83 -13.75 -6.65 -12.66
C ALA A 83 -13.83 -8.13 -12.25
N THR A 84 -12.86 -8.94 -12.71
CA THR A 84 -12.76 -10.36 -12.33
C THR A 84 -12.52 -10.52 -10.83
N ALA A 85 -11.56 -9.79 -10.26
CA ALA A 85 -11.30 -9.83 -8.82
C ALA A 85 -12.52 -9.43 -8.00
N ARG A 86 -13.26 -8.40 -8.44
CA ARG A 86 -14.50 -7.96 -7.78
C ARG A 86 -15.60 -9.02 -7.86
N ALA A 87 -15.74 -9.68 -8.99
CA ALA A 87 -16.71 -10.77 -9.16
C ALA A 87 -16.40 -11.97 -8.24
N ASN A 88 -15.11 -12.18 -7.91
CA ASN A 88 -14.65 -13.20 -6.99
C ASN A 88 -14.67 -12.76 -5.51
N GLY A 89 -15.17 -11.56 -5.19
CA GLY A 89 -15.22 -11.03 -3.82
C GLY A 89 -13.95 -10.34 -3.35
N GLY A 90 -13.00 -10.07 -4.24
CA GLY A 90 -11.71 -9.44 -3.95
C GLY A 90 -10.56 -10.43 -3.76
N VAL A 91 -9.41 -9.93 -3.34
CA VAL A 91 -8.24 -10.75 -3.01
C VAL A 91 -8.38 -11.25 -1.56
N PRO A 92 -8.35 -12.57 -1.31
CA PRO A 92 -8.37 -13.10 0.05
C PRO A 92 -7.20 -12.57 0.90
N ASP A 93 -7.46 -12.27 2.18
CA ASP A 93 -6.47 -11.69 3.09
C ASP A 93 -5.20 -12.54 3.20
N GLU A 94 -5.31 -13.87 3.28
CA GLU A 94 -4.16 -14.78 3.36
C GLU A 94 -3.29 -14.72 2.09
N ARG A 95 -3.93 -14.67 0.92
CA ARG A 95 -3.23 -14.55 -0.35
C ARG A 95 -2.48 -13.21 -0.46
N LEU A 96 -3.13 -12.13 -0.04
CA LEU A 96 -2.49 -10.82 0.02
C LEU A 96 -1.25 -10.83 0.92
N ILE A 97 -1.38 -11.36 2.14
CA ILE A 97 -0.27 -11.43 3.10
C ILE A 97 0.91 -12.18 2.48
N GLY A 98 0.67 -13.32 1.84
CA GLY A 98 1.71 -14.11 1.20
C GLY A 98 2.37 -13.38 0.01
N ASP A 99 1.59 -12.71 -0.83
CA ASP A 99 2.13 -11.96 -1.98
C ASP A 99 2.96 -10.75 -1.54
N VAL A 100 2.53 -10.03 -0.50
CA VAL A 100 3.28 -8.91 0.07
C VAL A 100 4.55 -9.41 0.78
N ALA A 101 4.48 -10.55 1.49
CA ALA A 101 5.65 -11.17 2.09
C ALA A 101 6.70 -11.57 1.05
N GLY A 102 6.25 -12.15 -0.07
CA GLY A 102 7.13 -12.48 -1.20
C GLY A 102 7.77 -11.26 -1.85
N ALA A 103 6.99 -10.19 -2.04
CA ALA A 103 7.50 -8.91 -2.54
C ALA A 103 8.56 -8.30 -1.59
N ALA A 104 8.30 -8.32 -0.28
CA ALA A 104 9.25 -7.84 0.73
C ALA A 104 10.53 -8.70 0.75
N ALA A 105 10.41 -10.02 0.67
CA ALA A 105 11.55 -10.93 0.59
C ALA A 105 12.40 -10.67 -0.67
N HIS A 106 11.75 -10.43 -1.82
CA HIS A 106 12.42 -10.08 -3.06
C HIS A 106 13.25 -8.79 -2.90
N LEU A 107 12.69 -7.72 -2.31
CA LEU A 107 13.39 -6.47 -2.07
C LEU A 107 14.58 -6.66 -1.11
N ARG A 108 14.42 -7.43 -0.04
CA ARG A 108 15.51 -7.72 0.91
C ARG A 108 16.65 -8.50 0.27
N GLY A 109 16.35 -9.31 -0.75
CA GLY A 109 17.35 -10.11 -1.50
C GLY A 109 18.11 -9.34 -2.58
N LEU A 110 17.72 -8.09 -2.89
CA LEU A 110 18.40 -7.30 -3.91
C LEU A 110 19.80 -6.88 -3.46
N ALA A 111 20.73 -6.84 -4.42
CA ALA A 111 22.05 -6.27 -4.19
C ALA A 111 21.93 -4.79 -3.80
N GLY A 112 22.63 -4.38 -2.74
CA GLY A 112 22.55 -3.02 -2.20
C GLY A 112 21.39 -2.77 -1.24
N SER A 113 20.50 -3.75 -1.01
CA SER A 113 19.42 -3.61 -0.02
C SER A 113 20.00 -3.42 1.40
N ASN A 114 19.45 -2.47 2.15
CA ASN A 114 19.77 -2.30 3.57
C ASN A 114 18.97 -3.24 4.49
N GLY A 115 18.11 -4.11 3.91
CA GLY A 115 17.28 -5.07 4.62
C GLY A 115 15.96 -4.52 5.17
N LYS A 116 15.76 -3.20 5.18
CA LYS A 116 14.53 -2.56 5.64
C LYS A 116 13.48 -2.50 4.53
N VAL A 117 12.23 -2.80 4.85
CA VAL A 117 11.11 -2.77 3.89
C VAL A 117 9.87 -2.18 4.53
N GLY A 118 9.34 -1.15 3.88
CA GLY A 118 8.03 -0.57 4.18
C GLY A 118 6.96 -1.01 3.19
N VAL A 119 5.70 -0.77 3.55
CA VAL A 119 4.54 -1.01 2.71
C VAL A 119 3.68 0.24 2.61
N ILE A 120 3.14 0.52 1.44
CA ILE A 120 2.16 1.58 1.22
C ILE A 120 1.01 1.08 0.37
N GLY A 121 -0.20 1.53 0.67
CA GLY A 121 -1.36 1.25 -0.16
C GLY A 121 -2.35 2.39 -0.20
N TYR A 122 -3.17 2.37 -1.25
CA TYR A 122 -4.17 3.40 -1.55
C TYR A 122 -5.55 2.75 -1.65
N CYS A 123 -6.60 3.34 -1.08
CA CYS A 123 -7.96 2.79 -1.12
C CYS A 123 -8.00 1.38 -0.48
N SER A 124 -8.42 0.35 -1.21
CA SER A 124 -8.33 -1.05 -0.75
C SER A 124 -6.89 -1.43 -0.35
N GLY A 125 -5.88 -0.92 -1.05
CA GLY A 125 -4.47 -1.10 -0.72
C GLY A 125 -4.08 -0.49 0.62
N GLY A 126 -4.72 0.59 1.05
CA GLY A 126 -4.51 1.20 2.37
C GLY A 126 -4.85 0.22 3.50
N ARG A 127 -6.07 -0.34 3.49
CA ARG A 127 -6.42 -1.43 4.42
C ARG A 127 -5.44 -2.59 4.35
N GLN A 128 -5.06 -2.95 3.14
CA GLN A 128 -4.17 -4.09 2.90
C GLN A 128 -2.74 -3.83 3.42
N SER A 129 -2.27 -2.57 3.44
CA SER A 129 -0.98 -2.23 4.06
C SER A 129 -1.02 -2.42 5.58
N VAL A 130 -2.12 -2.06 6.23
CA VAL A 130 -2.33 -2.32 7.67
C VAL A 130 -2.41 -3.83 7.93
N LEU A 131 -3.16 -4.58 7.11
CA LEU A 131 -3.24 -6.04 7.21
C LEU A 131 -1.86 -6.69 7.10
N ALA A 132 -1.04 -6.30 6.13
CA ALA A 132 0.32 -6.78 5.96
C ALA A 132 1.17 -6.47 7.20
N ALA A 133 1.15 -5.25 7.70
CA ALA A 133 1.92 -4.82 8.87
C ALA A 133 1.48 -5.52 10.19
N CYS A 134 0.27 -6.06 10.24
CA CYS A 134 -0.19 -6.90 11.35
C CYS A 134 0.28 -8.36 11.27
N ASN A 135 0.78 -8.83 10.11
CA ASN A 135 0.99 -10.25 9.86
C ASN A 135 2.40 -10.62 9.36
N ILE A 136 3.17 -9.67 8.86
CA ILE A 136 4.54 -9.88 8.39
C ILE A 136 5.47 -8.84 9.00
N ASP A 137 6.76 -9.16 9.05
CA ASP A 137 7.80 -8.28 9.56
C ASP A 137 8.09 -7.17 8.52
N LEU A 138 7.71 -5.94 8.87
CA LEU A 138 7.92 -4.72 8.10
C LEU A 138 8.46 -3.62 9.00
N ASP A 139 9.22 -2.70 8.41
CA ASP A 139 9.84 -1.59 9.13
C ASP A 139 8.97 -0.32 9.15
N ALA A 140 8.00 -0.21 8.23
CA ALA A 140 7.09 0.92 8.14
C ALA A 140 5.81 0.56 7.38
N ALA A 141 4.69 1.17 7.71
CA ALA A 141 3.44 1.02 6.97
C ALA A 141 2.78 2.38 6.71
N VAL A 142 2.20 2.55 5.51
CA VAL A 142 1.45 3.75 5.15
C VAL A 142 0.07 3.35 4.64
N ASP A 143 -0.96 3.90 5.28
CA ASP A 143 -2.36 3.77 4.91
C ASP A 143 -2.86 5.08 4.29
N CYS A 144 -3.12 5.06 2.97
CA CYS A 144 -3.78 6.16 2.30
C CYS A 144 -5.26 5.82 2.12
N TYR A 145 -6.10 6.43 2.97
CA TYR A 145 -7.57 6.29 2.97
C TYR A 145 -8.06 4.84 2.84
N GLY A 146 -7.50 3.94 3.61
CA GLY A 146 -7.89 2.52 3.64
C GLY A 146 -9.26 2.32 4.27
N ALA A 147 -10.24 1.88 3.48
CA ALA A 147 -11.57 1.58 3.97
C ALA A 147 -11.61 0.25 4.74
N PHE A 148 -12.43 0.17 5.78
CA PHE A 148 -12.70 -1.05 6.54
C PHE A 148 -11.50 -1.64 7.29
N VAL A 149 -10.55 -0.81 7.72
CA VAL A 149 -9.61 -1.17 8.79
C VAL A 149 -10.41 -1.35 10.08
N VAL A 150 -11.30 -0.41 10.37
CA VAL A 150 -12.36 -0.52 11.38
C VAL A 150 -13.73 -0.43 10.69
N GLY A 151 -14.79 -0.73 11.40
CA GLY A 151 -16.14 -0.75 10.84
C GLY A 151 -16.41 -1.95 9.91
N THR A 152 -17.60 -2.00 9.37
CA THR A 152 -18.08 -3.06 8.47
C THR A 152 -18.54 -2.49 7.13
N PRO A 153 -18.29 -3.20 6.01
CA PRO A 153 -18.87 -2.83 4.73
C PRO A 153 -20.41 -2.78 4.82
N PRO A 154 -21.06 -1.87 4.06
CA PRO A 154 -22.53 -1.84 3.99
C PRO A 154 -23.07 -3.10 3.31
N ASP A 155 -24.36 -3.40 3.56
CA ASP A 155 -25.05 -4.51 2.94
C ASP A 155 -24.97 -4.43 1.41
N GLY A 156 -24.65 -5.56 0.78
CA GLY A 156 -24.49 -5.65 -0.69
C GLY A 156 -23.15 -5.11 -1.21
N PHE A 157 -22.20 -4.81 -0.34
CA PHE A 157 -20.84 -4.46 -0.79
C PHE A 157 -20.21 -5.61 -1.56
N PRO A 158 -19.63 -5.37 -2.76
CA PRO A 158 -19.23 -6.45 -3.66
C PRO A 158 -17.98 -7.23 -3.22
N LEU A 159 -17.23 -6.72 -2.24
CA LEU A 159 -16.01 -7.37 -1.76
C LEU A 159 -16.26 -8.09 -0.44
N GLN A 160 -15.65 -9.25 -0.26
CA GLN A 160 -15.64 -10.01 0.99
C GLN A 160 -14.56 -9.46 1.92
N VAL A 161 -14.82 -8.28 2.50
CA VAL A 161 -13.88 -7.59 3.38
C VAL A 161 -14.35 -7.72 4.82
N LYS A 162 -13.42 -8.07 5.71
CA LYS A 162 -13.60 -8.03 7.18
C LYS A 162 -12.78 -6.86 7.73
N ASN A 163 -13.22 -6.25 8.83
CA ASN A 163 -12.37 -5.28 9.53
C ASN A 163 -11.14 -5.97 10.16
N LEU A 164 -10.19 -5.17 10.60
CA LEU A 164 -8.92 -5.64 11.14
C LEU A 164 -8.81 -5.45 12.66
N VAL A 165 -9.90 -5.07 13.35
CA VAL A 165 -9.89 -4.71 14.77
C VAL A 165 -9.18 -5.75 15.62
N ASP A 166 -9.48 -7.05 15.43
CA ASP A 166 -8.85 -8.14 16.17
C ASP A 166 -7.36 -8.36 15.82
N GLN A 167 -6.89 -7.74 14.74
CA GLN A 167 -5.51 -7.85 14.27
C GLN A 167 -4.64 -6.65 14.66
N LEU A 168 -5.24 -5.47 14.89
CA LEU A 168 -4.53 -4.24 15.23
C LEU A 168 -3.57 -4.38 16.44
N PRO A 169 -3.86 -5.17 17.49
CA PRO A 169 -2.90 -5.42 18.56
C PRO A 169 -1.58 -6.05 18.10
N ARG A 170 -1.54 -6.68 16.92
CA ARG A 170 -0.35 -7.31 16.33
C ARG A 170 0.42 -6.39 15.38
N LEU A 171 -0.05 -5.15 15.15
CA LEU A 171 0.67 -4.20 14.30
C LEU A 171 2.13 -4.12 14.74
N GLY A 172 3.05 -4.51 13.86
CA GLY A 172 4.48 -4.66 14.16
C GLY A 172 5.34 -3.49 13.71
N ALA A 173 4.81 -2.62 12.84
CA ALA A 173 5.52 -1.48 12.26
C ALA A 173 4.87 -0.15 12.67
N PRO A 174 5.61 0.97 12.73
CA PRO A 174 5.03 2.30 12.77
C PRO A 174 4.07 2.52 11.59
N LEU A 175 2.93 3.17 11.85
CA LEU A 175 1.88 3.43 10.85
C LEU A 175 1.69 4.92 10.61
N LEU A 176 1.86 5.35 9.36
CA LEU A 176 1.42 6.66 8.90
C LEU A 176 0.05 6.53 8.21
N GLY A 177 -0.95 7.27 8.66
CA GLY A 177 -2.29 7.31 8.07
C GLY A 177 -2.60 8.67 7.45
N LEU A 178 -3.13 8.68 6.22
CA LEU A 178 -3.46 9.89 5.46
C LEU A 178 -4.92 9.81 5.00
N PHE A 179 -5.81 10.63 5.61
CA PHE A 179 -7.25 10.51 5.46
C PHE A 179 -7.90 11.83 5.09
N GLY A 180 -8.98 11.76 4.31
CA GLY A 180 -9.81 12.93 3.98
C GLY A 180 -11.00 13.05 4.91
N ASN A 181 -11.31 14.26 5.37
CA ASN A 181 -12.46 14.51 6.25
C ASN A 181 -13.82 14.46 5.53
N GLU A 182 -13.84 14.44 4.19
CA GLU A 182 -15.04 14.26 3.37
C GLU A 182 -15.19 12.83 2.84
N ASP A 183 -14.40 11.87 3.35
CA ASP A 183 -14.51 10.47 2.98
C ASP A 183 -15.65 9.79 3.75
N SER A 184 -16.34 8.88 3.09
CA SER A 184 -17.37 8.04 3.70
C SER A 184 -16.81 6.72 4.23
N TYR A 185 -15.70 6.26 3.63
CA TYR A 185 -15.02 5.01 3.97
C TYR A 185 -13.51 5.11 3.72
N PRO A 186 -12.70 5.35 4.80
CA PRO A 186 -13.10 5.52 6.20
C PRO A 186 -13.72 6.89 6.47
N SER A 187 -14.78 6.92 7.27
CA SER A 187 -15.33 8.20 7.76
C SER A 187 -14.40 8.81 8.83
N PRO A 188 -14.52 10.12 9.12
CA PRO A 188 -13.76 10.75 10.20
C PRO A 188 -13.91 10.05 11.56
N GLU A 189 -15.11 9.50 11.85
CA GLU A 189 -15.37 8.72 13.08
C GLU A 189 -14.59 7.40 13.07
N GLN A 190 -14.55 6.71 11.94
CA GLN A 190 -13.77 5.47 11.79
C GLN A 190 -12.25 5.73 11.92
N VAL A 191 -11.76 6.86 11.41
CA VAL A 191 -10.36 7.26 11.62
C VAL A 191 -10.07 7.54 13.09
N THR A 192 -11.03 8.17 13.81
CA THR A 192 -10.91 8.38 15.26
C THR A 192 -10.92 7.06 16.04
N GLU A 193 -11.82 6.14 15.69
CA GLU A 193 -11.87 4.80 16.29
C GLU A 193 -10.54 4.05 16.09
N LEU A 194 -9.97 4.11 14.88
CA LEU A 194 -8.67 3.47 14.59
C LEU A 194 -7.55 4.08 15.45
N ASP A 195 -7.47 5.40 15.56
CA ASP A 195 -6.52 6.14 16.39
C ASP A 195 -6.62 5.70 17.88
N GLU A 196 -7.84 5.65 18.42
CA GLU A 196 -8.10 5.22 19.80
C GLU A 196 -7.69 3.76 20.04
N ILE A 197 -7.99 2.85 19.10
CA ILE A 197 -7.60 1.43 19.21
C ILE A 197 -6.07 1.29 19.21
N LEU A 198 -5.38 1.95 18.29
CA LEU A 198 -3.92 1.87 18.19
C LEU A 198 -3.25 2.48 19.44
N ALA A 199 -3.75 3.60 19.94
CA ALA A 199 -3.27 4.22 21.17
C ALA A 199 -3.49 3.30 22.38
N ALA A 200 -4.65 2.63 22.49
CA ALA A 200 -4.96 1.70 23.58
C ALA A 200 -4.03 0.46 23.61
N HIS A 201 -3.41 0.14 22.48
CA HIS A 201 -2.47 -0.98 22.33
C HIS A 201 -1.00 -0.52 22.22
N ASP A 202 -0.69 0.74 22.54
CA ASP A 202 0.67 1.33 22.46
C ASP A 202 1.33 1.13 21.09
N LYS A 203 0.54 1.21 19.99
CA LYS A 203 1.05 1.06 18.64
C LYS A 203 1.55 2.41 18.10
N PRO A 204 2.82 2.51 17.65
CA PRO A 204 3.33 3.74 17.06
C PRO A 204 2.55 4.10 15.80
N HIS A 205 1.90 5.26 15.80
CA HIS A 205 1.17 5.75 14.63
C HIS A 205 1.11 7.27 14.59
N GLU A 206 0.92 7.81 13.39
CA GLU A 206 0.73 9.23 13.12
C GLU A 206 -0.35 9.37 12.04
N PHE A 207 -1.41 10.16 12.33
CA PHE A 207 -2.51 10.37 11.40
C PHE A 207 -2.63 11.83 10.99
N HIS A 208 -2.78 12.06 9.68
CA HIS A 208 -3.08 13.36 9.11
C HIS A 208 -4.44 13.33 8.41
N ARG A 209 -5.23 14.35 8.71
CA ARG A 209 -6.59 14.50 8.19
C ARG A 209 -6.65 15.78 7.36
N TYR A 210 -7.24 15.68 6.18
CA TYR A 210 -7.31 16.77 5.22
C TYR A 210 -8.73 17.23 5.05
N ASP A 211 -9.00 18.49 5.40
CA ASP A 211 -10.24 19.16 5.07
C ASP A 211 -10.37 19.29 3.55
N ASP A 212 -11.59 19.39 3.03
CA ASP A 212 -11.90 19.45 1.60
C ASP A 212 -11.37 18.26 0.76
N ALA A 213 -10.96 17.18 1.39
CA ALA A 213 -10.49 15.95 0.74
C ALA A 213 -11.39 14.76 1.09
N GLY A 214 -11.77 14.01 0.08
CA GLY A 214 -12.51 12.75 0.22
C GLY A 214 -11.68 11.56 -0.24
N HIS A 215 -12.37 10.44 -0.53
CA HIS A 215 -11.71 9.23 -0.99
C HIS A 215 -10.89 9.44 -2.27
N ALA A 216 -9.71 8.84 -2.34
CA ALA A 216 -8.81 8.88 -3.49
C ALA A 216 -8.26 10.29 -3.84
N PHE A 217 -8.01 11.15 -2.86
CA PHE A 217 -7.47 12.50 -3.09
C PHE A 217 -6.04 12.52 -3.66
N PHE A 218 -5.32 11.42 -3.68
CA PHE A 218 -4.02 11.26 -4.37
C PHE A 218 -4.15 10.96 -5.87
N ALA A 219 -5.34 10.57 -6.36
CA ALA A 219 -5.52 10.10 -7.73
C ALA A 219 -5.59 11.27 -8.72
N VAL A 220 -4.45 11.59 -9.36
CA VAL A 220 -4.26 12.75 -10.23
C VAL A 220 -5.18 12.80 -11.45
N ASP A 221 -5.71 11.66 -11.87
CA ASP A 221 -6.57 11.48 -13.03
C ASP A 221 -8.07 11.47 -12.68
N ARG A 222 -8.43 11.78 -11.41
CA ARG A 222 -9.80 11.72 -10.92
C ARG A 222 -10.29 13.07 -10.38
N PRO A 223 -11.60 13.34 -10.44
CA PRO A 223 -12.20 14.56 -9.86
C PRO A 223 -11.98 14.71 -8.34
N SER A 224 -11.71 13.60 -7.64
CA SER A 224 -11.38 13.58 -6.21
C SER A 224 -9.99 14.11 -5.89
N TYR A 225 -9.12 14.31 -6.88
CA TYR A 225 -7.77 14.81 -6.66
C TYR A 225 -7.77 16.16 -5.93
N ARG A 226 -6.98 16.25 -4.87
CA ARG A 226 -6.79 17.49 -4.09
C ARG A 226 -5.30 17.81 -4.02
N VAL A 227 -4.89 18.82 -4.77
CA VAL A 227 -3.46 19.17 -4.97
C VAL A 227 -2.76 19.42 -3.63
N ALA A 228 -3.37 20.22 -2.74
CA ALA A 228 -2.76 20.57 -1.46
C ALA A 228 -2.60 19.34 -0.56
N ALA A 229 -3.65 18.54 -0.39
CA ALA A 229 -3.62 17.32 0.41
C ALA A 229 -2.64 16.28 -0.15
N ALA A 230 -2.62 16.10 -1.47
CA ALA A 230 -1.72 15.16 -2.12
C ALA A 230 -0.24 15.57 -1.98
N ASN A 231 0.08 16.85 -2.11
CA ASN A 231 1.44 17.35 -1.95
C ASN A 231 1.94 17.21 -0.50
N ASP A 232 1.15 17.68 0.48
CA ASP A 232 1.48 17.51 1.90
C ASP A 232 1.61 16.01 2.25
N GLY A 233 0.70 15.17 1.76
CA GLY A 233 0.77 13.73 1.97
C GLY A 233 2.06 13.11 1.43
N TRP A 234 2.52 13.52 0.24
CA TRP A 234 3.80 13.06 -0.30
C TRP A 234 5.00 13.54 0.52
N GLU A 235 4.97 14.77 1.03
CA GLU A 235 6.03 15.29 1.91
C GLU A 235 6.11 14.45 3.19
N ARG A 236 4.97 14.10 3.80
CA ARG A 236 4.89 13.24 4.99
C ARG A 236 5.36 11.82 4.73
N ILE A 237 4.91 11.19 3.64
CA ILE A 237 5.38 9.86 3.23
C ILE A 237 6.90 9.86 3.07
N THR A 238 7.46 10.88 2.40
CA THR A 238 8.89 10.98 2.16
C THR A 238 9.67 11.13 3.47
N ALA A 239 9.21 12.00 4.38
CA ALA A 239 9.83 12.21 5.69
C ALA A 239 9.75 10.95 6.56
N PHE A 240 8.59 10.29 6.59
CA PHE A 240 8.35 9.07 7.34
C PHE A 240 9.28 7.93 6.88
N TYR A 241 9.33 7.67 5.58
CA TYR A 241 10.21 6.62 5.07
C TYR A 241 11.69 6.96 5.19
N ALA A 242 12.08 8.23 5.12
CA ALA A 242 13.47 8.62 5.38
C ALA A 242 13.88 8.28 6.82
N THR A 243 12.96 8.42 7.79
CA THR A 243 13.19 8.05 9.19
C THR A 243 13.23 6.55 9.39
N GLU A 244 12.26 5.82 8.88
CA GLU A 244 12.07 4.40 9.20
C GLU A 244 12.93 3.48 8.34
N LEU A 245 13.09 3.78 7.05
CA LEU A 245 13.79 2.91 6.10
C LEU A 245 15.25 3.33 5.85
N GLY A 246 15.66 4.46 6.37
CA GLY A 246 16.98 5.04 6.17
C GLY A 246 17.00 5.98 4.96
N GLY A 247 17.56 7.13 5.14
CA GLY A 247 17.78 8.21 4.17
C GLY A 247 19.25 8.59 4.11
#